data_7d4009a6ed7f73a83c26b1da9e483aa2
#
_entry.id   7d4009a6ed7f73a83c26b1da9e483aa2
#
_cell.length_a   1.000
_cell.length_b   1.000
_cell.length_c   1.000
_cell.angle_alpha   90.00
_cell.angle_beta   90.00
_cell.angle_gamma   90.00
#
_symmetry.space_group_name_H-M   'P 1'
#
loop_
_entity.id
_entity.type
_entity.pdbx_description
1 polymer ?
#
loop_
_entity_poly.entity_id
_entity_poly.type
_entity_poly.pdbx_seq_one_letter_code
_entity_poly.pdbx_strand_id
1 'polypeptide(L)'
;MTAPAQVPDSDEGFIRFEGIHKSFGPKVVFDDLNLSIRKGETLTVIGGSGAGKSVLLKCLIGLMDPDRGRIFFDGQETTGFDEKQFLPVRRRVAMVFQGSALFDSLSVGENIQYPLREQEPDMSEEERAKKVARVLSLVNLPGIEGMRPSDLSGGMRRRVGLARAIASDPEVILWDEPTTGLDPISTRIIDELIRSMRAKLHVTSIVVTHDMQSAFTVSDRIAMLANKHIVQVGTVAEMRASPLKEVRAFLDARKGEARVE
;
A
#
# COMPACT_ATOMS: atom_id res chain seq x y z
N MET A 1 -33.52 0.91 9.27
CA MET A 1 -32.42 -0.08 9.36
C MET A 1 -32.21 -0.62 7.96
N THR A 2 -31.32 -0.01 7.18
CA THR A 2 -30.92 -0.47 5.85
C THR A 2 -29.78 -1.47 6.06
N ALA A 3 -29.95 -2.69 5.58
CA ALA A 3 -28.94 -3.74 5.63
C ALA A 3 -27.62 -3.20 5.03
N PRO A 4 -26.45 -3.56 5.60
CA PRO A 4 -25.17 -3.20 4.99
C PRO A 4 -25.15 -3.79 3.59
N ALA A 5 -24.70 -2.98 2.61
CA ALA A 5 -24.51 -3.44 1.26
C ALA A 5 -23.58 -4.66 1.28
N GLN A 6 -24.10 -5.80 0.85
CA GLN A 6 -23.33 -7.02 0.71
C GLN A 6 -22.12 -6.72 -0.16
N VAL A 7 -20.91 -6.92 0.39
CA VAL A 7 -19.70 -7.05 -0.40
C VAL A 7 -19.85 -8.41 -1.11
N PRO A 8 -20.22 -8.44 -2.38
CA PRO A 8 -20.22 -9.70 -3.10
C PRO A 8 -18.78 -9.93 -3.50
N ASP A 9 -18.08 -10.77 -2.77
CA ASP A 9 -17.03 -11.50 -3.45
C ASP A 9 -16.73 -12.82 -2.75
N SER A 10 -16.80 -13.80 -3.59
CA SER A 10 -16.48 -15.19 -3.47
C SER A 10 -15.22 -15.51 -2.67
N ASP A 11 -15.14 -16.73 -2.20
CA ASP A 11 -14.01 -17.44 -1.57
C ASP A 11 -12.64 -17.36 -2.31
N GLU A 12 -12.50 -16.52 -3.35
CA GLU A 12 -11.36 -16.49 -4.28
C GLU A 12 -10.45 -15.26 -4.17
N GLY A 13 -10.55 -14.43 -3.14
CA GLY A 13 -9.65 -13.27 -2.95
C GLY A 13 -8.22 -13.72 -2.65
N PHE A 14 -7.22 -13.12 -3.35
CA PHE A 14 -5.79 -13.34 -3.09
C PHE A 14 -5.41 -12.90 -1.67
N ILE A 15 -6.01 -11.79 -1.22
CA ILE A 15 -5.91 -11.31 0.16
C ILE A 15 -7.34 -11.08 0.67
N ARG A 16 -7.66 -11.61 1.86
CA ARG A 16 -8.98 -11.44 2.46
C ARG A 16 -8.88 -11.05 3.92
N PHE A 17 -9.73 -10.13 4.31
CA PHE A 17 -10.01 -9.75 5.69
C PHE A 17 -11.45 -10.14 5.97
N GLU A 18 -11.68 -10.97 6.98
CA GLU A 18 -13.00 -11.51 7.32
C GLU A 18 -13.33 -11.19 8.78
N GLY A 19 -14.37 -10.38 8.98
CA GLY A 19 -14.88 -10.04 10.30
C GLY A 19 -13.84 -9.39 11.21
N ILE A 20 -12.99 -8.53 10.69
CA ILE A 20 -11.89 -7.94 11.47
C ILE A 20 -12.41 -6.93 12.49
N HIS A 21 -12.06 -7.17 13.74
CA HIS A 21 -12.21 -6.22 14.85
C HIS A 21 -10.85 -5.78 15.34
N LYS A 22 -10.70 -4.48 15.61
CA LYS A 22 -9.47 -3.90 16.18
C LYS A 22 -9.76 -2.68 17.02
N SER A 23 -9.19 -2.66 18.23
CA SER A 23 -9.32 -1.53 19.17
C SER A 23 -7.97 -1.17 19.77
N PHE A 24 -7.82 0.08 20.18
CA PHE A 24 -6.70 0.59 20.97
C PHE A 24 -7.30 1.24 22.24
N GLY A 25 -7.30 0.50 23.33
CA GLY A 25 -8.03 0.89 24.53
C GLY A 25 -9.52 1.12 24.21
N PRO A 26 -10.10 2.29 24.55
CA PRO A 26 -11.51 2.58 24.28
C PRO A 26 -11.80 2.91 22.81
N LYS A 27 -10.76 3.14 21.98
CA LYS A 27 -10.93 3.53 20.57
C LYS A 27 -11.08 2.31 19.69
N VAL A 28 -12.30 2.01 19.22
CA VAL A 28 -12.55 1.00 18.20
C VAL A 28 -12.18 1.56 16.83
N VAL A 29 -11.30 0.84 16.11
CA VAL A 29 -10.82 1.19 14.76
C VAL A 29 -11.55 0.38 13.70
N PHE A 30 -11.70 -0.93 13.91
CA PHE A 30 -12.48 -1.80 13.03
C PHE A 30 -13.54 -2.51 13.83
N ASP A 31 -14.73 -2.65 13.22
CA ASP A 31 -15.87 -3.34 13.75
C ASP A 31 -16.54 -4.11 12.62
N ASP A 32 -16.28 -5.42 12.53
CA ASP A 32 -16.71 -6.30 11.45
C ASP A 32 -16.24 -5.85 10.04
N LEU A 33 -14.92 -5.54 9.90
CA LEU A 33 -14.37 -5.15 8.62
C LEU A 33 -14.16 -6.39 7.73
N ASN A 34 -14.76 -6.34 6.53
CA ASN A 34 -14.63 -7.35 5.49
C ASN A 34 -14.08 -6.71 4.21
N LEU A 35 -13.04 -7.30 3.61
CA LEU A 35 -12.42 -6.80 2.38
C LEU A 35 -11.72 -7.94 1.64
N SER A 36 -11.93 -8.01 0.32
CA SER A 36 -11.27 -8.95 -0.57
C SER A 36 -10.50 -8.21 -1.67
N ILE A 37 -9.25 -8.63 -1.90
CA ILE A 37 -8.33 -8.08 -2.89
C ILE A 37 -7.97 -9.20 -3.88
N ARG A 38 -8.09 -8.91 -5.19
CA ARG A 38 -7.79 -9.85 -6.27
C ARG A 38 -6.30 -9.83 -6.60
N LYS A 39 -5.75 -10.94 -7.06
CA LYS A 39 -4.36 -10.99 -7.51
C LYS A 39 -4.16 -10.09 -8.74
N GLY A 40 -3.11 -9.28 -8.71
CA GLY A 40 -2.75 -8.39 -9.81
C GLY A 40 -3.61 -7.12 -9.94
N GLU A 41 -4.53 -6.84 -9.01
CA GLU A 41 -5.26 -5.56 -9.00
C GLU A 41 -4.52 -4.48 -8.20
N THR A 42 -4.84 -3.24 -8.49
CA THR A 42 -4.58 -2.10 -7.60
C THR A 42 -5.88 -1.74 -6.88
N LEU A 43 -5.97 -2.10 -5.61
CA LEU A 43 -7.06 -1.67 -4.73
C LEU A 43 -6.61 -0.48 -3.90
N THR A 44 -7.38 0.62 -3.95
CA THR A 44 -7.12 1.76 -3.07
C THR A 44 -8.14 1.81 -1.95
N VAL A 45 -7.66 1.91 -0.71
CA VAL A 45 -8.51 2.14 0.47
C VAL A 45 -8.50 3.63 0.79
N ILE A 46 -9.65 4.27 0.65
CA ILE A 46 -9.85 5.68 1.01
C ILE A 46 -10.61 5.80 2.32
N GLY A 47 -10.47 6.94 2.98
CA GLY A 47 -11.17 7.21 4.24
C GLY A 47 -10.57 8.39 4.99
N GLY A 48 -11.27 8.90 5.97
CA GLY A 48 -10.83 10.02 6.79
C GLY A 48 -9.49 9.79 7.49
N SER A 49 -8.86 10.87 7.96
CA SER A 49 -7.67 10.76 8.80
C SER A 49 -8.01 9.99 10.08
N GLY A 50 -7.14 9.05 10.46
CA GLY A 50 -7.35 8.20 11.63
C GLY A 50 -8.42 7.12 11.49
N ALA A 51 -8.97 6.87 10.29
CA ALA A 51 -9.96 5.81 10.05
C ALA A 51 -9.40 4.39 10.20
N GLY A 52 -8.07 4.22 10.25
CA GLY A 52 -7.43 2.89 10.40
C GLY A 52 -6.75 2.36 9.15
N LYS A 53 -6.64 3.16 8.07
CA LYS A 53 -6.05 2.69 6.79
C LYS A 53 -4.68 2.03 6.95
N SER A 54 -3.73 2.68 7.64
CA SER A 54 -2.40 2.10 7.91
C SER A 54 -2.46 0.91 8.89
N VAL A 55 -3.48 0.85 9.76
CA VAL A 55 -3.69 -0.31 10.65
C VAL A 55 -4.03 -1.55 9.83
N LEU A 56 -4.87 -1.40 8.78
CA LEU A 56 -5.21 -2.48 7.85
C LEU A 56 -3.95 -3.08 7.20
N LEU A 57 -3.04 -2.23 6.70
CA LEU A 57 -1.78 -2.69 6.10
C LEU A 57 -0.90 -3.42 7.12
N LYS A 58 -0.81 -2.88 8.35
CA LYS A 58 -0.02 -3.50 9.43
C LYS A 58 -0.56 -4.85 9.87
N CYS A 59 -1.90 -5.01 9.87
CA CYS A 59 -2.50 -6.31 10.17
C CYS A 59 -2.16 -7.36 9.11
N LEU A 60 -2.13 -6.99 7.82
CA LEU A 60 -1.80 -7.91 6.74
C LEU A 60 -0.39 -8.53 6.87
N ILE A 61 0.58 -7.74 7.31
CA ILE A 61 1.99 -8.19 7.42
C ILE A 61 2.38 -8.61 8.84
N GLY A 62 1.40 -8.76 9.73
CA GLY A 62 1.61 -9.20 11.11
C GLY A 62 2.44 -8.24 11.97
N LEU A 63 2.41 -6.93 11.68
CA LEU A 63 2.92 -5.90 12.57
C LEU A 63 1.90 -5.50 13.63
N MET A 64 0.66 -5.94 13.45
CA MET A 64 -0.45 -5.80 14.40
C MET A 64 -1.38 -6.99 14.24
N ASP A 65 -1.83 -7.57 15.34
CA ASP A 65 -2.87 -8.58 15.32
C ASP A 65 -4.26 -7.94 15.38
N PRO A 66 -5.24 -8.45 14.65
CA PRO A 66 -6.63 -8.12 14.91
C PRO A 66 -7.06 -8.67 16.27
N ASP A 67 -8.02 -8.05 16.93
CA ASP A 67 -8.58 -8.55 18.20
C ASP A 67 -9.52 -9.74 17.94
N ARG A 68 -10.17 -9.77 16.75
CA ARG A 68 -11.00 -10.88 16.24
C ARG A 68 -11.02 -10.83 14.71
N GLY A 69 -11.49 -11.91 14.10
CA GLY A 69 -11.59 -12.08 12.67
C GLY A 69 -10.41 -12.86 12.10
N ARG A 70 -10.38 -13.01 10.79
CA ARG A 70 -9.37 -13.81 10.06
C ARG A 70 -8.78 -13.05 8.90
N ILE A 71 -7.50 -13.24 8.66
CA ILE A 71 -6.77 -12.66 7.52
C ILE A 71 -6.20 -13.82 6.71
N PHE A 72 -6.41 -13.77 5.40
CA PHE A 72 -5.89 -14.77 4.47
C PHE A 72 -4.97 -14.11 3.46
N PHE A 73 -3.87 -14.78 3.17
CA PHE A 73 -2.92 -14.42 2.13
C PHE A 73 -2.68 -15.65 1.22
N ASP A 74 -3.00 -15.53 -0.07
CA ASP A 74 -2.84 -16.61 -1.07
C ASP A 74 -3.45 -17.95 -0.60
N GLY A 75 -4.69 -17.88 -0.11
CA GLY A 75 -5.43 -19.05 0.39
C GLY A 75 -5.06 -19.52 1.80
N GLN A 76 -3.96 -19.04 2.38
CA GLN A 76 -3.51 -19.43 3.71
C GLN A 76 -4.00 -18.43 4.77
N GLU A 77 -4.59 -18.92 5.86
CA GLU A 77 -4.89 -18.09 7.03
C GLU A 77 -3.60 -17.71 7.74
N THR A 78 -3.40 -16.39 7.96
CA THR A 78 -2.22 -15.83 8.61
C THR A 78 -2.50 -15.27 9.99
N THR A 79 -3.76 -15.32 10.44
CA THR A 79 -4.17 -14.85 11.76
C THR A 79 -3.47 -15.67 12.84
N GLY A 80 -2.84 -14.99 13.80
CA GLY A 80 -2.15 -15.65 14.90
C GLY A 80 -0.79 -16.27 14.55
N PHE A 81 -0.26 -16.01 13.36
CA PHE A 81 1.10 -16.40 13.02
C PHE A 81 2.11 -15.74 13.96
N ASP A 82 3.13 -16.49 14.36
CA ASP A 82 4.31 -15.93 15.02
C ASP A 82 5.28 -15.26 14.02
N GLU A 83 6.33 -14.61 14.52
CA GLU A 83 7.34 -13.94 13.71
C GLU A 83 7.96 -14.85 12.63
N LYS A 84 8.24 -16.12 12.95
CA LYS A 84 8.85 -17.07 12.01
C LYS A 84 7.88 -17.46 10.91
N GLN A 85 6.61 -17.63 11.25
CA GLN A 85 5.56 -17.95 10.30
C GLN A 85 5.24 -16.78 9.37
N PHE A 86 5.42 -15.52 9.81
CA PHE A 86 5.27 -14.34 8.97
C PHE A 86 6.45 -14.10 8.01
N LEU A 87 7.64 -14.65 8.23
CA LEU A 87 8.79 -14.42 7.35
C LEU A 87 8.51 -14.74 5.86
N PRO A 88 7.90 -15.90 5.50
CA PRO A 88 7.55 -16.18 4.11
C PRO A 88 6.55 -15.17 3.52
N VAL A 89 5.57 -14.72 4.29
CA VAL A 89 4.61 -13.71 3.85
C VAL A 89 5.32 -12.37 3.59
N ARG A 90 6.15 -11.91 4.54
CA ARG A 90 6.88 -10.63 4.42
C ARG A 90 7.92 -10.61 3.29
N ARG A 91 8.42 -11.76 2.85
CA ARG A 91 9.26 -11.84 1.64
C ARG A 91 8.49 -11.57 0.36
N ARG A 92 7.19 -11.89 0.34
CA ARG A 92 6.29 -11.69 -0.79
C ARG A 92 5.60 -10.33 -0.78
N VAL A 93 5.66 -9.60 0.34
CA VAL A 93 4.95 -8.32 0.55
C VAL A 93 5.94 -7.22 0.87
N ALA A 94 6.05 -6.24 0.00
CA ALA A 94 6.83 -5.03 0.24
C ALA A 94 5.94 -3.90 0.77
N MET A 95 6.49 -3.04 1.64
CA MET A 95 5.79 -1.86 2.14
C MET A 95 6.57 -0.58 1.80
N VAL A 96 5.88 0.36 1.18
CA VAL A 96 6.35 1.73 0.91
C VAL A 96 5.72 2.65 1.94
N PHE A 97 6.54 3.15 2.86
CA PHE A 97 6.10 4.02 3.96
C PHE A 97 5.99 5.49 3.53
N GLN A 98 5.13 6.24 4.17
CA GLN A 98 4.93 7.67 3.97
C GLN A 98 6.24 8.47 4.06
N GLY A 99 7.18 8.10 4.93
CA GLY A 99 8.46 8.79 5.15
C GLY A 99 9.65 8.24 4.37
N SER A 100 9.44 7.37 3.34
CA SER A 100 10.51 6.62 2.64
C SER A 100 11.37 5.69 3.51
N ALA A 101 11.53 5.97 4.79
CA ALA A 101 12.24 5.20 5.82
C ALA A 101 13.65 4.74 5.37
N LEU A 102 14.39 5.57 4.63
CA LEU A 102 15.76 5.27 4.23
C LEU A 102 16.71 5.35 5.43
N PHE A 103 17.75 4.54 5.40
CA PHE A 103 18.87 4.63 6.35
C PHE A 103 19.76 5.78 5.92
N ASP A 104 19.84 6.84 6.71
CA ASP A 104 20.62 8.06 6.39
C ASP A 104 22.13 7.80 6.31
N SER A 105 22.63 6.81 7.05
CA SER A 105 24.03 6.40 7.06
C SER A 105 24.46 5.61 5.83
N LEU A 106 23.53 5.08 5.06
CA LEU A 106 23.78 4.27 3.87
C LEU A 106 23.61 5.08 2.60
N SER A 107 24.37 4.74 1.55
CA SER A 107 24.13 5.24 0.20
C SER A 107 22.83 4.73 -0.37
N VAL A 108 22.37 5.27 -1.50
CA VAL A 108 21.19 4.80 -2.25
C VAL A 108 21.34 3.32 -2.60
N GLY A 109 22.49 2.94 -3.15
CA GLY A 109 22.77 1.55 -3.53
C GLY A 109 22.73 0.61 -2.32
N GLU A 110 23.34 0.99 -1.20
CA GLU A 110 23.34 0.20 0.04
C GLU A 110 21.94 0.08 0.64
N ASN A 111 21.13 1.16 0.61
CA ASN A 111 19.72 1.11 1.03
C ASN A 111 18.93 0.07 0.23
N ILE A 112 19.13 0.02 -1.09
CA ILE A 112 18.44 -0.93 -1.97
C ILE A 112 18.98 -2.35 -1.79
N GLN A 113 20.27 -2.52 -1.55
CA GLN A 113 20.88 -3.83 -1.31
C GLN A 113 20.49 -4.41 0.06
N TYR A 114 20.11 -3.60 1.03
CA TYR A 114 19.83 -4.05 2.39
C TYR A 114 18.84 -5.24 2.45
N PRO A 115 17.65 -5.19 1.88
CA PRO A 115 16.74 -6.32 1.88
C PRO A 115 17.28 -7.53 1.10
N LEU A 116 18.08 -7.33 0.06
CA LEU A 116 18.69 -8.43 -0.70
C LEU A 116 19.71 -9.20 0.15
N ARG A 117 20.53 -8.50 0.94
CA ARG A 117 21.48 -9.13 1.85
C ARG A 117 20.82 -9.98 2.91
N GLU A 118 19.68 -9.54 3.42
CA GLU A 118 18.90 -10.27 4.44
C GLU A 118 18.14 -11.48 3.87
N GLN A 119 17.58 -11.33 2.67
CA GLN A 119 16.70 -12.36 2.08
C GLN A 119 17.45 -13.34 1.18
N GLU A 120 18.54 -12.91 0.56
CA GLU A 120 19.32 -13.67 -0.41
C GLU A 120 20.84 -13.54 -0.07
N PRO A 121 21.29 -14.07 1.07
CA PRO A 121 22.66 -13.89 1.56
C PRO A 121 23.71 -14.44 0.60
N ASP A 122 23.39 -15.48 -0.16
CA ASP A 122 24.30 -16.15 -1.11
C ASP A 122 24.41 -15.41 -2.46
N MET A 123 23.62 -14.34 -2.68
CA MET A 123 23.69 -13.53 -3.91
C MET A 123 25.03 -12.81 -3.99
N SER A 124 25.71 -12.89 -5.14
CA SER A 124 26.98 -12.19 -5.38
C SER A 124 26.80 -10.66 -5.41
N GLU A 125 27.88 -9.91 -5.13
CA GLU A 125 27.85 -8.44 -5.21
C GLU A 125 27.54 -7.94 -6.64
N GLU A 126 27.97 -8.68 -7.67
CA GLU A 126 27.67 -8.32 -9.06
C GLU A 126 26.17 -8.45 -9.36
N GLU A 127 25.53 -9.52 -8.90
CA GLU A 127 24.08 -9.72 -9.04
C GLU A 127 23.28 -8.67 -8.28
N ARG A 128 23.71 -8.32 -7.04
CA ARG A 128 23.11 -7.24 -6.26
C ARG A 128 23.21 -5.90 -6.99
N ALA A 129 24.40 -5.58 -7.52
CA ALA A 129 24.61 -4.35 -8.29
C ALA A 129 23.70 -4.28 -9.52
N LYS A 130 23.53 -5.39 -10.25
CA LYS A 130 22.60 -5.48 -11.39
C LYS A 130 21.13 -5.27 -10.95
N LYS A 131 20.71 -5.87 -9.83
CA LYS A 131 19.36 -5.63 -9.28
C LYS A 131 19.18 -4.17 -8.88
N VAL A 132 20.14 -3.55 -8.20
CA VAL A 132 20.12 -2.13 -7.84
C VAL A 132 19.94 -1.24 -9.06
N ALA A 133 20.77 -1.40 -10.08
CA ALA A 133 20.68 -0.63 -11.32
C ALA A 133 19.33 -0.80 -12.01
N ARG A 134 18.80 -2.05 -12.05
CA ARG A 134 17.49 -2.35 -12.61
C ARG A 134 16.38 -1.61 -11.88
N VAL A 135 16.31 -1.68 -10.55
CA VAL A 135 15.21 -1.05 -9.80
C VAL A 135 15.32 0.47 -9.79
N LEU A 136 16.51 1.03 -9.80
CA LEU A 136 16.71 2.47 -9.97
C LEU A 136 16.21 2.95 -11.34
N SER A 137 16.46 2.18 -12.40
CA SER A 137 15.90 2.47 -13.72
C SER A 137 14.38 2.39 -13.73
N LEU A 138 13.77 1.43 -13.02
CA LEU A 138 12.30 1.31 -12.92
C LEU A 138 11.65 2.52 -12.25
N VAL A 139 12.35 3.17 -11.31
CA VAL A 139 11.86 4.36 -10.61
C VAL A 139 12.36 5.68 -11.23
N ASN A 140 12.92 5.65 -12.44
CA ASN A 140 13.46 6.79 -13.19
C ASN A 140 14.57 7.55 -12.43
N LEU A 141 15.50 6.82 -11.80
CA LEU A 141 16.66 7.35 -11.05
C LEU A 141 17.96 6.56 -11.36
N PRO A 142 18.33 6.32 -12.62
CA PRO A 142 19.56 5.59 -12.92
C PRO A 142 20.80 6.40 -12.53
N GLY A 143 21.87 5.71 -12.08
CA GLY A 143 23.20 6.31 -11.87
C GLY A 143 23.37 7.09 -10.55
N ILE A 144 22.44 6.95 -9.60
CA ILE A 144 22.51 7.65 -8.30
C ILE A 144 22.94 6.72 -7.13
N GLU A 145 23.47 5.54 -7.41
CA GLU A 145 23.78 4.50 -6.42
C GLU A 145 24.70 5.01 -5.31
N GLY A 146 25.65 5.90 -5.65
CA GLY A 146 26.61 6.48 -4.71
C GLY A 146 26.10 7.67 -3.89
N MET A 147 24.93 8.24 -4.22
CA MET A 147 24.37 9.38 -3.49
C MET A 147 23.89 8.98 -2.11
N ARG A 148 23.78 9.95 -1.19
CA ARG A 148 23.20 9.76 0.13
C ARG A 148 21.76 10.28 0.18
N PRO A 149 20.91 9.76 1.09
CA PRO A 149 19.54 10.28 1.27
C PRO A 149 19.47 11.79 1.52
N SER A 150 20.48 12.38 2.17
CA SER A 150 20.59 13.83 2.41
C SER A 150 20.64 14.65 1.11
N ASP A 151 21.19 14.08 0.04
CA ASP A 151 21.42 14.76 -1.24
C ASP A 151 20.19 14.68 -2.17
N LEU A 152 19.14 13.97 -1.73
CA LEU A 152 17.96 13.70 -2.52
C LEU A 152 16.81 14.66 -2.19
N SER A 153 16.04 15.05 -3.20
CA SER A 153 14.74 15.71 -2.98
C SER A 153 13.74 14.76 -2.29
N GLY A 154 12.66 15.29 -1.74
CA GLY A 154 11.60 14.48 -1.12
C GLY A 154 11.01 13.44 -2.08
N GLY A 155 10.74 13.84 -3.34
CA GLY A 155 10.26 12.93 -4.38
C GLY A 155 11.31 11.86 -4.76
N MET A 156 12.61 12.21 -4.81
CA MET A 156 13.67 11.23 -5.05
C MET A 156 13.77 10.23 -3.90
N ARG A 157 13.75 10.71 -2.65
CA ARG A 157 13.76 9.81 -1.48
C ARG A 157 12.61 8.81 -1.52
N ARG A 158 11.40 9.25 -1.90
CA ARG A 158 10.22 8.39 -2.02
C ARG A 158 10.44 7.31 -3.09
N ARG A 159 11.01 7.69 -4.25
CA ARG A 159 11.32 6.74 -5.33
C ARG A 159 12.44 5.75 -4.97
N VAL A 160 13.45 6.17 -4.23
CA VAL A 160 14.47 5.26 -3.70
C VAL A 160 13.86 4.29 -2.68
N GLY A 161 12.97 4.76 -1.81
CA GLY A 161 12.21 3.90 -0.90
C GLY A 161 11.40 2.82 -1.65
N LEU A 162 10.77 3.20 -2.78
CA LEU A 162 10.11 2.25 -3.67
C LEU A 162 11.12 1.28 -4.30
N ALA A 163 12.25 1.78 -4.83
CA ALA A 163 13.29 0.92 -5.41
C ALA A 163 13.78 -0.13 -4.41
N ARG A 164 13.99 0.26 -3.15
CA ARG A 164 14.33 -0.68 -2.08
C ARG A 164 13.22 -1.71 -1.84
N ALA A 165 11.98 -1.28 -1.83
CA ALA A 165 10.82 -2.16 -1.59
C ALA A 165 10.68 -3.23 -2.68
N ILE A 166 10.94 -2.87 -3.96
CA ILE A 166 10.79 -3.80 -5.09
C ILE A 166 12.06 -4.60 -5.42
N ALA A 167 13.17 -4.39 -4.71
CA ALA A 167 14.44 -5.05 -4.99
C ALA A 167 14.38 -6.59 -4.84
N SER A 168 13.54 -7.08 -3.93
CA SER A 168 13.33 -8.52 -3.67
C SER A 168 12.19 -9.13 -4.52
N ASP A 169 11.78 -8.49 -5.59
CA ASP A 169 10.73 -8.96 -6.50
C ASP A 169 9.43 -9.40 -5.79
N PRO A 170 8.78 -8.52 -4.99
CA PRO A 170 7.57 -8.86 -4.23
C PRO A 170 6.36 -9.14 -5.13
N GLU A 171 5.41 -9.94 -4.64
CA GLU A 171 4.11 -10.16 -5.29
C GLU A 171 3.08 -9.07 -4.92
N VAL A 172 3.24 -8.45 -3.76
CA VAL A 172 2.35 -7.41 -3.24
C VAL A 172 3.15 -6.18 -2.82
N ILE A 173 2.64 -5.00 -3.17
CA ILE A 173 3.18 -3.74 -2.69
C ILE A 173 2.10 -3.00 -1.90
N LEU A 174 2.40 -2.70 -0.64
CA LEU A 174 1.58 -1.88 0.24
C LEU A 174 2.08 -0.43 0.20
N TRP A 175 1.20 0.49 -0.11
CA TRP A 175 1.52 1.91 -0.23
C TRP A 175 0.80 2.69 0.88
N ASP A 176 1.55 3.20 1.84
CA ASP A 176 1.00 3.98 2.94
C ASP A 176 1.18 5.48 2.66
N GLU A 177 0.10 6.13 2.21
CA GLU A 177 0.04 7.56 1.88
C GLU A 177 1.17 7.99 0.92
N PRO A 178 1.30 7.37 -0.27
CA PRO A 178 2.50 7.51 -1.13
C PRO A 178 2.72 8.92 -1.68
N THR A 179 1.68 9.72 -1.81
CA THR A 179 1.74 11.07 -2.42
C THR A 179 1.67 12.21 -1.39
N THR A 180 1.41 11.90 -0.12
CA THR A 180 1.24 12.91 0.93
C THR A 180 2.50 13.75 1.12
N GLY A 181 2.33 15.09 1.05
CA GLY A 181 3.40 16.06 1.22
C GLY A 181 4.33 16.21 0.01
N LEU A 182 3.96 15.67 -1.15
CA LEU A 182 4.65 15.89 -2.41
C LEU A 182 4.01 17.05 -3.20
N ASP A 183 4.84 17.71 -4.02
CA ASP A 183 4.36 18.65 -5.02
C ASP A 183 3.56 17.93 -6.14
N PRO A 184 2.76 18.65 -6.94
CA PRO A 184 1.91 18.03 -7.96
C PRO A 184 2.68 17.25 -9.04
N ILE A 185 3.91 17.66 -9.37
CA ILE A 185 4.75 16.95 -10.36
C ILE A 185 5.24 15.63 -9.78
N SER A 186 5.77 15.66 -8.56
CA SER A 186 6.22 14.46 -7.84
C SER A 186 5.05 13.49 -7.58
N THR A 187 3.85 13.99 -7.27
CA THR A 187 2.64 13.18 -7.12
C THR A 187 2.33 12.40 -8.40
N ARG A 188 2.30 13.07 -9.55
CA ARG A 188 2.07 12.41 -10.85
C ARG A 188 3.09 11.31 -11.14
N ILE A 189 4.37 11.57 -10.84
CA ILE A 189 5.42 10.57 -11.03
C ILE A 189 5.16 9.33 -10.16
N ILE A 190 4.75 9.49 -8.90
CA ILE A 190 4.42 8.36 -8.02
C ILE A 190 3.19 7.61 -8.55
N ASP A 191 2.14 8.30 -8.98
CA ASP A 191 0.95 7.67 -9.56
C ASP A 191 1.29 6.84 -10.82
N GLU A 192 2.14 7.38 -11.70
CA GLU A 192 2.66 6.66 -12.87
C GLU A 192 3.48 5.43 -12.46
N LEU A 193 4.30 5.55 -11.40
CA LEU A 193 5.06 4.41 -10.88
C LEU A 193 4.15 3.32 -10.34
N ILE A 194 3.12 3.64 -9.54
CA ILE A 194 2.15 2.66 -9.04
C ILE A 194 1.53 1.89 -10.22
N ARG A 195 1.07 2.59 -11.25
CA ARG A 195 0.50 1.96 -12.45
C ARG A 195 1.53 1.11 -13.21
N SER A 196 2.76 1.62 -13.34
CA SER A 196 3.84 0.92 -14.06
C SER A 196 4.31 -0.36 -13.34
N MET A 197 4.31 -0.38 -12.00
CA MET A 197 4.66 -1.58 -11.22
C MET A 197 3.67 -2.70 -11.54
N ARG A 198 2.37 -2.42 -11.55
CA ARG A 198 1.37 -3.39 -11.97
C ARG A 198 1.60 -3.90 -13.40
N ALA A 199 1.79 -2.98 -14.35
CA ALA A 199 1.94 -3.34 -15.77
C ALA A 199 3.23 -4.12 -16.07
N LYS A 200 4.35 -3.77 -15.41
CA LYS A 200 5.68 -4.35 -15.68
C LYS A 200 6.01 -5.55 -14.80
N LEU A 201 5.55 -5.56 -13.56
CA LEU A 201 5.90 -6.57 -12.56
C LEU A 201 4.72 -7.48 -12.21
N HIS A 202 3.51 -7.19 -12.72
CA HIS A 202 2.27 -7.92 -12.42
C HIS A 202 1.97 -8.05 -10.92
N VAL A 203 2.41 -7.09 -10.12
CA VAL A 203 2.21 -7.06 -8.68
C VAL A 203 0.77 -6.67 -8.32
N THR A 204 0.31 -7.17 -7.18
CA THR A 204 -0.89 -6.68 -6.51
C THR A 204 -0.52 -5.43 -5.72
N SER A 205 -1.32 -4.38 -5.78
CA SER A 205 -1.08 -3.15 -5.00
C SER A 205 -2.24 -2.83 -4.08
N ILE A 206 -1.94 -2.55 -2.81
CA ILE A 206 -2.90 -1.97 -1.87
C ILE A 206 -2.41 -0.57 -1.53
N VAL A 207 -3.17 0.44 -1.96
CA VAL A 207 -2.84 1.85 -1.73
C VAL A 207 -3.76 2.38 -0.63
N VAL A 208 -3.22 2.95 0.42
CA VAL A 208 -4.04 3.71 1.37
C VAL A 208 -3.73 5.19 1.19
N THR A 209 -4.76 5.98 0.97
CA THR A 209 -4.60 7.43 0.76
C THR A 209 -5.86 8.20 1.10
N HIS A 210 -5.71 9.48 1.33
CA HIS A 210 -6.79 10.45 1.38
C HIS A 210 -6.83 11.35 0.13
N ASP A 211 -5.86 11.20 -0.77
CA ASP A 211 -5.82 11.92 -2.05
C ASP A 211 -6.73 11.24 -3.09
N MET A 212 -7.84 11.90 -3.40
CA MET A 212 -8.84 11.36 -4.33
C MET A 212 -8.37 11.37 -5.77
N GLN A 213 -7.52 12.32 -6.16
CA GLN A 213 -7.02 12.40 -7.53
C GLN A 213 -6.08 11.23 -7.80
N SER A 214 -5.13 10.96 -6.90
CA SER A 214 -4.29 9.78 -6.97
C SER A 214 -5.12 8.50 -6.92
N ALA A 215 -6.06 8.37 -5.97
CA ALA A 215 -6.94 7.21 -5.88
C ALA A 215 -7.65 6.90 -7.19
N PHE A 216 -8.24 7.90 -7.84
CA PHE A 216 -8.93 7.72 -9.13
C PHE A 216 -7.99 7.41 -10.30
N THR A 217 -6.72 7.82 -10.20
CA THR A 217 -5.72 7.64 -11.26
C THR A 217 -5.12 6.23 -11.24
N VAL A 218 -4.90 5.68 -10.05
CA VAL A 218 -4.11 4.43 -9.91
C VAL A 218 -4.95 3.18 -9.73
N SER A 219 -6.24 3.30 -9.35
CA SER A 219 -7.04 2.17 -8.89
C SER A 219 -7.80 1.45 -9.98
N ASP A 220 -7.89 0.13 -9.86
CA ASP A 220 -8.92 -0.68 -10.53
C ASP A 220 -10.20 -0.65 -9.71
N ARG A 221 -10.08 -0.83 -8.40
CA ARG A 221 -11.18 -0.76 -7.43
C ARG A 221 -10.78 0.14 -6.26
N ILE A 222 -11.79 0.74 -5.66
CA ILE A 222 -11.64 1.58 -4.48
C ILE A 222 -12.53 1.03 -3.38
N ALA A 223 -11.99 0.90 -2.17
CA ALA A 223 -12.72 0.55 -0.96
C ALA A 223 -12.82 1.80 -0.07
N MET A 224 -14.03 2.17 0.34
CA MET A 224 -14.24 3.27 1.28
C MET A 224 -14.33 2.74 2.71
N LEU A 225 -13.36 3.12 3.54
CA LEU A 225 -13.33 2.85 4.97
C LEU A 225 -13.97 4.02 5.73
N ALA A 226 -15.15 3.78 6.28
CA ALA A 226 -15.87 4.75 7.12
C ALA A 226 -16.64 4.00 8.22
N ASN A 227 -16.95 4.69 9.31
CA ASN A 227 -17.73 4.10 10.42
C ASN A 227 -17.16 2.76 10.91
N LYS A 228 -15.81 2.58 10.87
CA LYS A 228 -15.07 1.39 11.34
C LYS A 228 -15.19 0.14 10.44
N HIS A 229 -15.86 0.21 9.30
CA HIS A 229 -15.99 -0.89 8.34
C HIS A 229 -15.86 -0.40 6.89
N ILE A 230 -15.80 -1.33 5.94
CA ILE A 230 -15.83 -0.99 4.51
C ILE A 230 -17.29 -0.77 4.11
N VAL A 231 -17.63 0.48 3.76
CA VAL A 231 -19.01 0.86 3.40
C VAL A 231 -19.31 0.60 1.93
N GLN A 232 -18.29 0.61 1.07
CA GLN A 232 -18.43 0.31 -0.35
C GLN A 232 -17.10 -0.14 -0.94
N VAL A 233 -17.14 -1.09 -1.87
CA VAL A 233 -16.06 -1.43 -2.78
C VAL A 233 -16.61 -1.38 -4.20
N GLY A 234 -15.86 -0.79 -5.12
CA GLY A 234 -16.28 -0.71 -6.52
C GLY A 234 -15.22 -0.08 -7.41
N THR A 235 -15.49 -0.04 -8.72
CA THR A 235 -14.67 0.68 -9.70
C THR A 235 -14.70 2.18 -9.44
N VAL A 236 -13.77 2.91 -10.06
CA VAL A 236 -13.76 4.39 -9.99
C VAL A 236 -15.10 4.99 -10.45
N ALA A 237 -15.73 4.41 -11.47
CA ALA A 237 -17.01 4.88 -11.97
C ALA A 237 -18.14 4.68 -10.95
N GLU A 238 -18.20 3.50 -10.32
CA GLU A 238 -19.19 3.17 -9.28
C GLU A 238 -19.01 4.03 -8.04
N MET A 239 -17.76 4.28 -7.62
CA MET A 239 -17.47 5.18 -6.49
C MET A 239 -17.93 6.61 -6.77
N ARG A 240 -17.68 7.14 -7.98
CA ARG A 240 -18.13 8.49 -8.39
C ARG A 240 -19.64 8.61 -8.45
N ALA A 241 -20.34 7.55 -8.84
CA ALA A 241 -21.80 7.49 -8.95
C ALA A 241 -22.50 7.03 -7.66
N SER A 242 -21.76 6.77 -6.59
CA SER A 242 -22.29 6.20 -5.35
C SER A 242 -23.44 7.03 -4.78
N PRO A 243 -24.56 6.40 -4.38
CA PRO A 243 -25.66 7.06 -3.68
C PRO A 243 -25.42 7.19 -2.17
N LEU A 244 -24.39 6.51 -1.63
CA LEU A 244 -24.12 6.45 -0.19
C LEU A 244 -23.67 7.82 0.34
N LYS A 245 -24.25 8.26 1.43
CA LYS A 245 -23.98 9.57 2.05
C LYS A 245 -22.52 9.69 2.47
N GLU A 246 -21.94 8.64 3.04
CA GLU A 246 -20.56 8.59 3.50
C GLU A 246 -19.58 8.81 2.34
N VAL A 247 -19.82 8.15 1.22
CA VAL A 247 -18.99 8.28 0.02
C VAL A 247 -19.13 9.68 -0.56
N ARG A 248 -20.37 10.17 -0.71
CA ARG A 248 -20.61 11.53 -1.23
C ARG A 248 -19.99 12.61 -0.35
N ALA A 249 -20.23 12.54 0.97
CA ALA A 249 -19.66 13.51 1.90
C ALA A 249 -18.14 13.56 1.82
N PHE A 250 -17.47 12.39 1.68
CA PHE A 250 -16.03 12.32 1.52
C PHE A 250 -15.56 12.92 0.18
N LEU A 251 -16.24 12.59 -0.93
CA LEU A 251 -15.90 13.10 -2.26
C LEU A 251 -16.14 14.61 -2.38
N ASP A 252 -17.21 15.13 -1.79
CA ASP A 252 -17.57 16.55 -1.88
C ASP A 252 -16.68 17.43 -0.97
N ALA A 253 -16.32 16.96 0.22
CA ALA A 253 -15.38 17.64 1.09
C ALA A 253 -14.03 17.89 0.39
N ARG A 254 -13.56 16.92 -0.37
CA ARG A 254 -12.29 17.00 -1.11
C ARG A 254 -12.36 17.83 -2.40
N LYS A 255 -13.53 17.96 -3.03
CA LYS A 255 -13.73 18.91 -4.15
C LYS A 255 -13.61 20.37 -3.71
N GLY A 256 -13.99 20.67 -2.46
CA GLY A 256 -13.86 22.00 -1.85
C GLY A 256 -12.40 22.39 -1.63
N GLU A 257 -11.56 21.46 -1.19
CA GLU A 257 -10.12 21.70 -0.97
C GLU A 257 -9.38 22.00 -2.30
N ALA A 258 -9.76 21.34 -3.40
CA ALA A 258 -9.14 21.55 -4.72
C ALA A 258 -9.52 22.88 -5.42
N ARG A 259 -10.45 23.67 -4.85
CA ARG A 259 -10.88 24.96 -5.41
C ARG A 259 -10.30 26.17 -4.68
N VAL A 260 -9.52 25.97 -3.64
CA VAL A 260 -8.97 27.03 -2.76
C VAL A 260 -7.47 27.27 -2.99
N GLU A 261 -6.83 26.49 -3.85
CA GLU A 261 -5.48 26.72 -4.39
C GLU A 261 -5.57 27.21 -5.86
#